data_4b62bd9d52451dbe9b9c4d9f31eafbec
#
_entry.id   4b62bd9d52451dbe9b9c4d9f31eafbec
#
_cell.length_a   1.000
_cell.length_b   1.000
_cell.length_c   1.000
_cell.angle_alpha   90.00
_cell.angle_beta   90.00
_cell.angle_gamma   90.00
#
_symmetry.space_group_name_H-M   'P 1'
#
loop_
_entity.id
_entity.type
_entity.pdbx_description
1 polymer ?
#
loop_
_entity_poly.entity_id
_entity_poly.type
_entity_poly.pdbx_seq_one_letter_code
_entity_poly.pdbx_strand_id
1 'polypeptide(L)'
;FKRGEKKEQEYVDFNKKKIAECVKWQEEIGIDVLVHGEYERNDMVEYFGESLGGFLFTQKAWVQSYGTRWSVYAQSLTKKIMKGMLTGPVTILNWSFPREDISIKDSISQIALAIRDEVLDLEANGIKVIQIDEAALREKLPLRKTDWYKEYLDFAIPAFRLTHSGVKPETQIHTHMCYSEFTDIIPAIDDMDADVITFEASRSDLQILDSLRENNFETEVGPGVYDIHSPRIPSVEEITRAIKIMLTKIDKDKLWVNPDCGLKTRGVPETEASLKNMVNYQG
;
A
#
# COMPACT_ATOMS: atom_id res chain seq x y z
N PHE A 1 -16.45 -17.34 -10.55
CA PHE A 1 -17.29 -17.81 -9.43
C PHE A 1 -18.65 -17.10 -9.42
N LYS A 2 -18.72 -15.78 -9.21
CA LYS A 2 -20.00 -15.02 -9.12
C LYS A 2 -20.89 -15.13 -10.36
N ARG A 3 -20.33 -15.36 -11.54
CA ARG A 3 -21.10 -15.64 -12.78
C ARG A 3 -21.62 -17.07 -12.87
N GLY A 4 -21.40 -17.91 -11.84
CA GLY A 4 -21.79 -19.31 -11.85
C GLY A 4 -20.89 -20.23 -12.69
N GLU A 5 -19.79 -19.72 -13.22
CA GLU A 5 -18.85 -20.47 -14.07
C GLU A 5 -17.92 -21.39 -13.27
N LYS A 6 -17.73 -21.13 -11.98
CA LYS A 6 -16.90 -21.92 -11.07
C LYS A 6 -17.56 -22.10 -9.70
N LYS A 7 -17.32 -23.25 -9.08
CA LYS A 7 -17.72 -23.51 -7.70
C LYS A 7 -16.81 -22.74 -6.74
N GLU A 8 -17.29 -22.43 -5.55
CA GLU A 8 -16.52 -21.71 -4.52
C GLU A 8 -15.18 -22.41 -4.20
N GLN A 9 -15.19 -23.73 -4.08
CA GLN A 9 -13.98 -24.50 -3.81
C GLN A 9 -12.95 -24.37 -4.95
N GLU A 10 -13.38 -24.38 -6.20
CA GLU A 10 -12.48 -24.20 -7.36
C GLU A 10 -11.84 -22.81 -7.36
N TYR A 11 -12.55 -21.79 -6.90
CA TYR A 11 -12.03 -20.44 -6.74
C TYR A 11 -11.00 -20.37 -5.62
N VAL A 12 -11.29 -20.96 -4.46
CA VAL A 12 -10.36 -21.05 -3.33
C VAL A 12 -9.07 -21.76 -3.72
N ASP A 13 -9.20 -22.92 -4.40
CA ASP A 13 -8.06 -23.73 -4.83
C ASP A 13 -7.20 -22.99 -5.87
N PHE A 14 -7.84 -22.26 -6.79
CA PHE A 14 -7.15 -21.42 -7.76
C PHE A 14 -6.32 -20.32 -7.07
N ASN A 15 -6.92 -19.58 -6.14
CA ASN A 15 -6.21 -18.51 -5.42
C ASN A 15 -5.05 -19.07 -4.59
N LYS A 16 -5.27 -20.17 -3.86
CA LYS A 16 -4.19 -20.84 -3.11
C LYS A 16 -3.01 -21.21 -4.01
N LYS A 17 -3.30 -21.79 -5.17
CA LYS A 17 -2.27 -22.15 -6.14
C LYS A 17 -1.51 -20.91 -6.62
N LYS A 18 -2.22 -19.84 -6.98
CA LYS A 18 -1.59 -18.60 -7.47
C LYS A 18 -0.78 -17.90 -6.41
N ILE A 19 -1.24 -17.84 -5.18
CA ILE A 19 -0.50 -17.31 -4.04
C ILE A 19 0.78 -18.12 -3.80
N ALA A 20 0.69 -19.46 -3.80
CA ALA A 20 1.86 -20.30 -3.62
C ALA A 20 2.90 -20.12 -4.74
N GLU A 21 2.46 -20.02 -5.99
CA GLU A 21 3.34 -19.69 -7.13
C GLU A 21 4.02 -18.32 -6.93
N CYS A 22 3.26 -17.31 -6.49
CA CYS A 22 3.75 -15.95 -6.27
C CYS A 22 4.76 -15.87 -5.11
N VAL A 23 4.49 -16.51 -3.98
CA VAL A 23 5.40 -16.56 -2.83
C VAL A 23 6.73 -17.22 -3.22
N LYS A 24 6.66 -18.41 -3.83
CA LYS A 24 7.84 -19.11 -4.30
C LYS A 24 8.67 -18.28 -5.27
N TRP A 25 8.02 -17.64 -6.21
CA TRP A 25 8.66 -16.80 -7.21
C TRP A 25 9.39 -15.59 -6.58
N GLN A 26 8.78 -14.93 -5.59
CA GLN A 26 9.42 -13.85 -4.85
C GLN A 26 10.64 -14.33 -4.03
N GLU A 27 10.56 -15.52 -3.42
CA GLU A 27 11.71 -16.14 -2.74
C GLU A 27 12.85 -16.44 -3.70
N GLU A 28 12.56 -16.98 -4.89
CA GLU A 28 13.56 -17.30 -5.93
C GLU A 28 14.23 -16.03 -6.48
N ILE A 29 13.52 -14.92 -6.57
CA ILE A 29 14.09 -13.61 -6.93
C ILE A 29 14.98 -13.06 -5.80
N GLY A 30 14.69 -13.37 -4.55
CA GLY A 30 15.45 -12.91 -3.40
C GLY A 30 14.84 -11.71 -2.68
N ILE A 31 13.55 -11.43 -2.86
CA ILE A 31 12.84 -10.34 -2.16
C ILE A 31 12.81 -10.63 -0.65
N ASP A 32 13.00 -9.61 0.19
CA ASP A 32 13.07 -9.75 1.64
C ASP A 32 11.70 -9.75 2.30
N VAL A 33 10.83 -8.81 1.92
CA VAL A 33 9.45 -8.69 2.42
C VAL A 33 8.50 -9.01 1.29
N LEU A 34 7.75 -10.10 1.41
CA LEU A 34 6.90 -10.66 0.36
C LEU A 34 5.47 -10.12 0.47
N VAL A 35 4.73 -10.20 -0.65
CA VAL A 35 3.29 -9.95 -0.71
C VAL A 35 2.57 -11.19 -1.25
N HIS A 36 1.29 -11.35 -0.93
CA HIS A 36 0.52 -12.52 -1.39
C HIS A 36 0.08 -12.46 -2.87
N GLY A 37 0.21 -11.30 -3.52
CA GLY A 37 -0.07 -11.11 -4.95
C GLY A 37 -1.49 -10.67 -5.29
N GLU A 38 -2.37 -10.49 -4.30
CA GLU A 38 -3.71 -9.89 -4.43
C GLU A 38 -4.62 -10.51 -5.52
N TYR A 39 -4.52 -11.81 -5.76
CA TYR A 39 -5.29 -12.53 -6.79
C TYR A 39 -6.81 -12.51 -6.57
N GLU A 40 -7.24 -12.23 -5.35
CA GLU A 40 -8.64 -12.11 -4.97
C GLU A 40 -9.20 -10.70 -5.21
N ARG A 41 -8.34 -9.70 -5.45
CA ARG A 41 -8.74 -8.29 -5.56
C ARG A 41 -8.85 -7.86 -7.02
N ASN A 42 -9.92 -7.18 -7.34
CA ASN A 42 -10.12 -6.51 -8.61
C ASN A 42 -9.75 -5.02 -8.52
N ASP A 43 -10.13 -4.40 -7.39
CA ASP A 43 -9.95 -2.99 -7.09
C ASP A 43 -9.69 -2.78 -5.60
N MET A 44 -8.92 -1.72 -5.23
CA MET A 44 -8.54 -1.45 -3.84
C MET A 44 -9.74 -1.06 -2.96
N VAL A 45 -10.76 -0.42 -3.49
CA VAL A 45 -11.91 0.08 -2.72
C VAL A 45 -13.07 -0.89 -2.77
N GLU A 46 -13.37 -1.45 -3.95
CA GLU A 46 -14.44 -2.42 -4.13
C GLU A 46 -14.28 -3.61 -3.17
N TYR A 47 -13.07 -4.13 -3.06
CA TYR A 47 -12.74 -5.24 -2.18
C TYR A 47 -13.11 -4.99 -0.72
N PHE A 48 -12.72 -3.83 -0.18
CA PHE A 48 -13.03 -3.47 1.21
C PHE A 48 -14.49 -3.07 1.39
N GLY A 49 -15.07 -2.34 0.45
CA GLY A 49 -16.47 -1.96 0.48
C GLY A 49 -17.41 -3.15 0.60
N GLU A 50 -17.07 -4.29 -0.01
CA GLU A 50 -17.87 -5.51 0.10
C GLU A 50 -17.80 -6.19 1.45
N SER A 51 -16.67 -6.07 2.12
CA SER A 51 -16.43 -6.66 3.43
C SER A 51 -16.98 -5.79 4.56
N LEU A 52 -17.16 -4.49 4.29
CA LEU A 52 -17.65 -3.52 5.26
C LEU A 52 -19.17 -3.39 5.21
N GLY A 53 -19.83 -3.45 6.38
CA GLY A 53 -21.26 -3.17 6.49
C GLY A 53 -21.56 -1.71 6.12
N GLY A 54 -22.67 -1.50 5.37
CA GLY A 54 -23.13 -0.16 5.02
C GLY A 54 -22.75 0.32 3.62
N PHE A 55 -21.98 -0.42 2.85
CA PHE A 55 -21.73 -0.17 1.44
C PHE A 55 -22.82 -0.77 0.55
N LEU A 56 -23.30 0.00 -0.42
CA LEU A 56 -24.26 -0.44 -1.42
C LEU A 56 -23.54 -0.62 -2.77
N PHE A 57 -23.70 -1.79 -3.36
CA PHE A 57 -23.14 -2.11 -4.69
C PHE A 57 -24.25 -2.18 -5.75
N THR A 58 -23.99 -1.60 -6.92
CA THR A 58 -24.90 -1.74 -8.05
C THR A 58 -24.77 -3.11 -8.71
N GLN A 59 -25.82 -3.57 -9.43
CA GLN A 59 -25.81 -4.89 -10.09
C GLN A 59 -24.67 -5.11 -11.11
N LYS A 60 -24.00 -4.04 -11.54
CA LYS A 60 -22.88 -4.10 -12.49
C LYS A 60 -21.53 -3.98 -11.82
N ALA A 61 -21.46 -3.77 -10.51
CA ALA A 61 -20.23 -3.77 -9.77
C ALA A 61 -19.70 -5.21 -9.59
N TRP A 62 -18.41 -5.38 -9.76
CA TRP A 62 -17.72 -6.66 -9.51
C TRP A 62 -17.37 -6.76 -8.04
N VAL A 63 -17.57 -7.95 -7.47
CA VAL A 63 -17.42 -8.16 -6.04
C VAL A 63 -16.65 -9.44 -5.77
N GLN A 64 -15.57 -9.37 -4.97
CA GLN A 64 -14.94 -10.55 -4.34
C GLN A 64 -14.39 -10.19 -2.96
N SER A 65 -14.77 -10.92 -1.92
CA SER A 65 -14.33 -10.67 -0.56
C SER A 65 -13.45 -11.81 -0.01
N TYR A 66 -12.56 -11.47 0.95
CA TYR A 66 -11.79 -12.26 1.93
C TYR A 66 -10.35 -11.73 2.10
N GLY A 67 -10.14 -10.67 2.97
CA GLY A 67 -8.86 -9.98 3.15
C GLY A 67 -7.77 -10.76 3.87
N THR A 68 -7.86 -10.84 5.17
CA THR A 68 -6.84 -11.40 6.07
C THR A 68 -6.46 -12.84 5.74
N ARG A 69 -7.41 -13.66 5.39
CA ARG A 69 -7.24 -15.10 5.10
C ARG A 69 -6.11 -15.39 4.10
N TRP A 70 -5.94 -14.58 3.08
CA TRP A 70 -4.97 -14.84 2.02
C TRP A 70 -3.56 -14.45 2.42
N SER A 71 -3.38 -13.35 3.17
CA SER A 71 -2.08 -12.96 3.72
C SER A 71 -1.58 -13.97 4.75
N VAL A 72 -2.46 -14.48 5.62
CA VAL A 72 -2.14 -15.54 6.60
C VAL A 72 -1.79 -16.84 5.90
N TYR A 73 -2.55 -17.22 4.87
CA TYR A 73 -2.21 -18.40 4.07
C TYR A 73 -0.83 -18.24 3.39
N ALA A 74 -0.56 -17.08 2.79
CA ALA A 74 0.74 -16.81 2.17
C ALA A 74 1.88 -16.89 3.20
N GLN A 75 1.71 -16.33 4.42
CA GLN A 75 2.71 -16.42 5.49
C GLN A 75 2.97 -17.88 5.91
N SER A 76 1.96 -18.76 5.83
CA SER A 76 2.15 -20.18 6.15
C SER A 76 3.05 -20.93 5.16
N LEU A 77 3.31 -20.36 3.99
CA LEU A 77 4.13 -20.97 2.92
C LEU A 77 5.60 -20.58 2.98
N THR A 78 5.97 -19.57 3.78
CA THR A 78 7.32 -19.01 3.83
C THR A 78 7.77 -18.69 5.24
N LYS A 79 9.10 -18.69 5.46
CA LYS A 79 9.74 -18.18 6.67
C LYS A 79 10.10 -16.70 6.57
N LYS A 80 10.06 -16.12 5.36
CA LYS A 80 10.26 -14.68 5.15
C LYS A 80 9.07 -13.89 5.67
N ILE A 81 9.23 -12.60 5.85
CA ILE A 81 8.17 -11.71 6.29
C ILE A 81 7.15 -11.53 5.16
N MET A 82 5.90 -11.74 5.48
CA MET A 82 4.76 -11.44 4.60
C MET A 82 4.14 -10.10 5.00
N LYS A 83 3.99 -9.20 4.04
CA LYS A 83 3.32 -7.91 4.23
C LYS A 83 1.82 -8.08 3.99
N GLY A 84 1.01 -7.72 4.98
CA GLY A 84 -0.44 -7.55 4.82
C GLY A 84 -0.73 -6.23 4.09
N MET A 85 -1.63 -6.26 3.10
CA MET A 85 -1.95 -5.10 2.26
C MET A 85 -3.40 -4.68 2.46
N LEU A 86 -3.62 -3.45 2.91
CA LEU A 86 -4.94 -2.88 3.17
C LEU A 86 -5.09 -1.53 2.46
N THR A 87 -6.32 -1.11 2.24
CA THR A 87 -6.63 0.25 1.77
C THR A 87 -7.05 1.11 2.94
N GLY A 88 -6.55 2.33 3.01
CA GLY A 88 -6.82 3.26 4.09
C GLY A 88 -8.21 3.90 4.01
N PRO A 89 -8.71 4.42 5.14
CA PRO A 89 -10.08 4.92 5.26
C PRO A 89 -10.33 6.15 4.40
N VAL A 90 -9.33 6.99 4.19
CA VAL A 90 -9.44 8.19 3.34
C VAL A 90 -9.65 7.79 1.89
N THR A 91 -8.86 6.84 1.40
CA THR A 91 -8.96 6.33 0.03
C THR A 91 -10.28 5.62 -0.20
N ILE A 92 -10.71 4.76 0.73
CA ILE A 92 -12.01 4.08 0.64
C ILE A 92 -13.15 5.09 0.56
N LEU A 93 -13.15 6.12 1.41
CA LEU A 93 -14.18 7.14 1.40
C LEU A 93 -14.15 7.98 0.12
N ASN A 94 -12.98 8.45 -0.30
CA ASN A 94 -12.82 9.36 -1.43
C ASN A 94 -13.16 8.73 -2.78
N TRP A 95 -12.93 7.44 -2.94
CA TRP A 95 -13.26 6.68 -4.15
C TRP A 95 -14.63 5.97 -4.07
N SER A 96 -15.36 6.22 -3.00
CA SER A 96 -16.76 5.83 -2.84
C SER A 96 -17.71 7.02 -3.06
N PHE A 97 -18.99 6.75 -3.13
CA PHE A 97 -20.04 7.76 -3.10
C PHE A 97 -20.61 7.81 -1.68
N PRO A 98 -20.09 8.70 -0.80
CA PRO A 98 -20.55 8.77 0.57
C PRO A 98 -22.00 9.24 0.63
N ARG A 99 -22.75 8.74 1.61
CA ARG A 99 -24.10 9.20 1.90
C ARG A 99 -24.03 10.64 2.47
N GLU A 100 -25.05 11.44 2.15
CA GLU A 100 -25.08 12.88 2.49
C GLU A 100 -25.77 13.19 3.83
N ASP A 101 -26.42 12.20 4.44
CA ASP A 101 -27.19 12.36 5.69
C ASP A 101 -26.35 12.17 6.97
N ILE A 102 -25.10 11.76 6.85
CA ILE A 102 -24.10 11.72 7.94
C ILE A 102 -22.86 12.51 7.56
N SER A 103 -22.13 12.97 8.56
CA SER A 103 -20.93 13.74 8.29
C SER A 103 -19.81 12.88 7.67
N ILE A 104 -18.97 13.51 6.85
CA ILE A 104 -17.77 12.85 6.30
C ILE A 104 -16.85 12.35 7.44
N LYS A 105 -16.77 13.09 8.54
CA LYS A 105 -15.98 12.73 9.72
C LYS A 105 -16.50 11.46 10.39
N ASP A 106 -17.81 11.30 10.48
CA ASP A 106 -18.40 10.08 11.04
C ASP A 106 -18.21 8.90 10.09
N SER A 107 -18.40 9.12 8.78
CA SER A 107 -18.20 8.10 7.76
C SER A 107 -16.78 7.56 7.75
N ILE A 108 -15.78 8.45 7.74
CA ILE A 108 -14.36 8.04 7.72
C ILE A 108 -13.95 7.35 9.01
N SER A 109 -14.47 7.78 10.15
CA SER A 109 -14.20 7.16 11.44
C SER A 109 -14.76 5.73 11.53
N GLN A 110 -15.95 5.49 10.98
CA GLN A 110 -16.55 4.15 10.90
C GLN A 110 -15.69 3.21 10.01
N ILE A 111 -15.23 3.70 8.86
CA ILE A 111 -14.34 2.95 7.98
C ILE A 111 -13.01 2.66 8.69
N ALA A 112 -12.43 3.66 9.36
CA ALA A 112 -11.17 3.51 10.09
C ALA A 112 -11.25 2.45 11.18
N LEU A 113 -12.34 2.40 11.95
CA LEU A 113 -12.57 1.35 12.96
C LEU A 113 -12.66 -0.04 12.35
N ALA A 114 -13.34 -0.17 11.21
CA ALA A 114 -13.44 -1.46 10.53
C ALA A 114 -12.09 -1.93 9.94
N ILE A 115 -11.30 -1.01 9.38
CA ILE A 115 -9.93 -1.32 8.93
C ILE A 115 -9.02 -1.66 10.13
N ARG A 116 -9.20 -0.99 11.28
CA ARG A 116 -8.48 -1.33 12.51
C ARG A 116 -8.73 -2.77 12.95
N ASP A 117 -9.95 -3.24 12.87
CA ASP A 117 -10.27 -4.63 13.22
C ASP A 117 -9.49 -5.60 12.31
N GLU A 118 -9.38 -5.31 11.02
CA GLU A 118 -8.59 -6.10 10.08
C GLU A 118 -7.08 -6.03 10.37
N VAL A 119 -6.55 -4.87 10.74
CA VAL A 119 -5.15 -4.70 11.16
C VAL A 119 -4.83 -5.56 12.38
N LEU A 120 -5.69 -5.51 13.39
CA LEU A 120 -5.51 -6.30 14.61
C LEU A 120 -5.65 -7.81 14.35
N ASP A 121 -6.51 -8.21 13.44
CA ASP A 121 -6.66 -9.61 13.04
C ASP A 121 -5.42 -10.11 12.27
N LEU A 122 -4.86 -9.30 11.36
CA LEU A 122 -3.58 -9.60 10.71
C LEU A 122 -2.46 -9.80 11.74
N GLU A 123 -2.30 -8.88 12.69
CA GLU A 123 -1.31 -8.98 13.76
C GLU A 123 -1.52 -10.24 14.61
N ALA A 124 -2.76 -10.51 15.04
CA ALA A 124 -3.11 -11.68 15.84
C ALA A 124 -2.77 -13.00 15.13
N ASN A 125 -2.79 -13.01 13.81
CA ASN A 125 -2.41 -14.13 12.96
C ASN A 125 -0.93 -14.14 12.56
N GLY A 126 -0.10 -13.30 13.17
CA GLY A 126 1.36 -13.34 13.04
C GLY A 126 1.94 -12.50 11.90
N ILE A 127 1.15 -11.69 11.21
CA ILE A 127 1.66 -10.70 10.24
C ILE A 127 2.31 -9.55 11.01
N LYS A 128 3.58 -9.26 10.68
CA LYS A 128 4.38 -8.27 11.40
C LYS A 128 4.60 -6.98 10.61
N VAL A 129 4.32 -6.98 9.33
CA VAL A 129 4.39 -5.80 8.47
C VAL A 129 3.03 -5.62 7.82
N ILE A 130 2.38 -4.49 8.07
CA ILE A 130 1.04 -4.19 7.56
C ILE A 130 1.10 -2.85 6.84
N GLN A 131 0.75 -2.86 5.55
CA GLN A 131 0.68 -1.66 4.74
C GLN A 131 -0.77 -1.21 4.57
N ILE A 132 -1.02 0.07 4.82
CA ILE A 132 -2.33 0.71 4.72
C ILE A 132 -2.18 1.86 3.71
N ASP A 133 -2.66 1.65 2.48
CA ASP A 133 -2.43 2.57 1.37
C ASP A 133 -3.40 3.75 1.38
N GLU A 134 -2.87 4.97 1.33
CA GLU A 134 -3.65 6.21 1.24
C GLU A 134 -3.40 6.94 -0.08
N ALA A 135 -3.72 6.27 -1.18
CA ALA A 135 -3.54 6.79 -2.54
C ALA A 135 -4.30 8.11 -2.79
N ALA A 136 -5.46 8.29 -2.17
CA ALA A 136 -6.34 9.44 -2.40
C ALA A 136 -6.20 10.57 -1.36
N LEU A 137 -5.22 10.51 -0.45
CA LEU A 137 -5.09 11.50 0.63
C LEU A 137 -5.04 12.93 0.07
N ARG A 138 -4.28 13.16 -1.00
CA ARG A 138 -4.12 14.51 -1.58
C ARG A 138 -5.28 14.96 -2.47
N GLU A 139 -6.06 14.05 -3.01
CA GLU A 139 -7.08 14.35 -4.02
C GLU A 139 -8.21 15.27 -3.53
N LYS A 140 -8.51 15.23 -2.24
CA LYS A 140 -9.63 16.00 -1.63
C LYS A 140 -9.17 17.18 -0.81
N LEU A 141 -7.89 17.56 -0.91
CA LEU A 141 -7.43 18.80 -0.29
C LEU A 141 -8.25 19.99 -0.82
N PRO A 142 -8.72 20.89 0.05
CA PRO A 142 -9.37 22.12 -0.36
C PRO A 142 -8.50 22.95 -1.31
N LEU A 143 -9.09 23.74 -2.19
CA LEU A 143 -8.35 24.58 -3.15
C LEU A 143 -7.43 25.59 -2.46
N ARG A 144 -7.82 26.06 -1.26
CA ARG A 144 -7.05 27.02 -0.47
C ARG A 144 -6.18 26.27 0.54
N LYS A 145 -4.87 26.50 0.52
CA LYS A 145 -3.92 25.90 1.49
C LYS A 145 -4.28 26.19 2.96
N THR A 146 -4.82 27.38 3.23
CA THR A 146 -5.27 27.78 4.57
C THR A 146 -6.38 26.93 5.17
N ASP A 147 -7.12 26.22 4.30
CA ASP A 147 -8.27 25.42 4.70
C ASP A 147 -7.93 23.92 4.81
N TRP A 148 -6.71 23.51 4.38
CA TRP A 148 -6.31 22.10 4.32
C TRP A 148 -6.44 21.37 5.66
N TYR A 149 -5.91 21.96 6.73
CA TYR A 149 -6.02 21.33 8.06
C TYR A 149 -7.46 21.37 8.56
N LYS A 150 -8.03 22.54 8.73
CA LYS A 150 -9.35 22.73 9.33
C LYS A 150 -10.47 21.94 8.63
N GLU A 151 -10.45 21.87 7.30
CA GLU A 151 -11.54 21.30 6.52
C GLU A 151 -11.30 19.83 6.12
N TYR A 152 -10.03 19.34 6.21
CA TYR A 152 -9.70 18.01 5.71
C TYR A 152 -8.68 17.27 6.57
N LEU A 153 -7.43 17.74 6.71
CA LEU A 153 -6.36 16.98 7.34
C LEU A 153 -6.63 16.71 8.84
N ASP A 154 -7.31 17.63 9.54
CA ASP A 154 -7.68 17.48 10.96
C ASP A 154 -8.62 16.28 11.24
N PHE A 155 -9.22 15.68 10.22
CA PHE A 155 -9.95 14.44 10.37
C PHE A 155 -9.36 13.27 9.56
N ALA A 156 -8.73 13.54 8.43
CA ALA A 156 -8.12 12.51 7.58
C ALA A 156 -6.94 11.83 8.27
N ILE A 157 -6.02 12.60 8.86
CA ILE A 157 -4.85 12.07 9.55
C ILE A 157 -5.22 11.27 10.81
N PRO A 158 -6.06 11.77 11.73
CA PRO A 158 -6.55 10.97 12.85
C PRO A 158 -7.29 9.69 12.44
N ALA A 159 -8.01 9.71 11.32
CA ALA A 159 -8.68 8.50 10.82
C ALA A 159 -7.66 7.44 10.37
N PHE A 160 -6.58 7.84 9.70
CA PHE A 160 -5.49 6.90 9.40
C PHE A 160 -4.85 6.35 10.68
N ARG A 161 -4.46 7.20 11.63
CA ARG A 161 -3.89 6.78 12.92
C ARG A 161 -4.80 5.82 13.67
N LEU A 162 -6.11 6.00 13.57
CA LEU A 162 -7.08 5.11 14.19
C LEU A 162 -6.98 3.68 13.65
N THR A 163 -6.67 3.50 12.37
CA THR A 163 -6.58 2.17 11.74
C THR A 163 -5.50 1.28 12.34
N HIS A 164 -4.41 1.86 12.82
CA HIS A 164 -3.31 1.10 13.42
C HIS A 164 -3.17 1.32 14.94
N SER A 165 -4.11 2.05 15.54
CA SER A 165 -4.14 2.22 17.00
C SER A 165 -4.41 0.87 17.69
N GLY A 166 -3.52 0.49 18.59
CA GLY A 166 -3.63 -0.76 19.35
C GLY A 166 -2.78 -1.92 18.82
N VAL A 167 -2.03 -1.75 17.73
CA VAL A 167 -0.98 -2.70 17.36
C VAL A 167 0.17 -2.68 18.38
N LYS A 168 0.89 -3.77 18.47
CA LYS A 168 2.07 -3.88 19.32
C LYS A 168 3.24 -3.12 18.70
N PRO A 169 4.22 -2.67 19.52
CA PRO A 169 5.40 -1.96 19.03
C PRO A 169 6.25 -2.75 18.02
N GLU A 170 6.11 -4.08 17.99
CA GLU A 170 6.85 -4.94 17.09
C GLU A 170 6.18 -5.08 15.71
N THR A 171 4.95 -4.57 15.55
CA THR A 171 4.22 -4.57 14.28
C THR A 171 4.54 -3.30 13.52
N GLN A 172 5.19 -3.44 12.38
CA GLN A 172 5.60 -2.32 11.55
C GLN A 172 4.47 -1.90 10.61
N ILE A 173 4.11 -0.63 10.65
CA ILE A 173 3.06 -0.02 9.84
C ILE A 173 3.68 0.72 8.66
N HIS A 174 3.31 0.30 7.47
CA HIS A 174 3.67 0.95 6.22
C HIS A 174 2.49 1.72 5.64
N THR A 175 2.79 2.76 4.86
CA THR A 175 1.81 3.41 3.98
C THR A 175 2.42 3.63 2.61
N HIS A 176 1.56 3.79 1.59
CA HIS A 176 1.99 4.09 0.24
C HIS A 176 1.17 5.24 -0.35
N MET A 177 1.84 6.14 -1.05
CA MET A 177 1.21 7.26 -1.75
C MET A 177 1.51 7.17 -3.24
N CYS A 178 0.45 6.95 -4.04
CA CYS A 178 0.53 6.93 -5.49
C CYS A 178 0.39 8.33 -6.06
N TYR A 179 1.04 8.60 -7.19
CA TYR A 179 0.82 9.78 -8.06
C TYR A 179 0.75 11.14 -7.36
N SER A 180 1.40 11.30 -6.21
CA SER A 180 1.23 12.48 -5.38
C SER A 180 2.50 13.30 -5.30
N GLU A 181 2.43 14.57 -5.69
CA GLU A 181 3.36 15.59 -5.21
C GLU A 181 2.93 15.99 -3.80
N PHE A 182 3.51 15.39 -2.77
CA PHE A 182 3.12 15.64 -1.38
C PHE A 182 4.09 16.54 -0.60
N THR A 183 5.00 17.20 -1.29
CA THR A 183 5.95 18.17 -0.72
C THR A 183 5.27 19.20 0.18
N ASP A 184 4.07 19.60 -0.18
CA ASP A 184 3.27 20.60 0.54
C ASP A 184 2.63 20.08 1.84
N ILE A 185 2.53 18.75 2.03
CA ILE A 185 1.85 18.12 3.16
C ILE A 185 2.75 17.15 3.95
N ILE A 186 4.07 17.27 3.80
CA ILE A 186 5.04 16.45 4.54
C ILE A 186 4.76 16.42 6.05
N PRO A 187 4.49 17.55 6.74
CA PRO A 187 4.15 17.53 8.17
C PRO A 187 2.89 16.69 8.48
N ALA A 188 1.85 16.76 7.62
CA ALA A 188 0.66 15.96 7.79
C ALA A 188 0.91 14.47 7.57
N ILE A 189 1.85 14.14 6.68
CA ILE A 189 2.24 12.76 6.42
C ILE A 189 3.05 12.20 7.59
N ASP A 190 3.92 13.00 8.18
CA ASP A 190 4.65 12.64 9.40
C ASP A 190 3.68 12.39 10.57
N ASP A 191 2.65 13.22 10.67
CA ASP A 191 1.55 13.07 11.64
C ASP A 191 0.70 11.80 11.45
N MET A 192 0.82 11.09 10.34
CA MET A 192 0.17 9.78 10.15
C MET A 192 0.73 8.70 11.09
N ASP A 193 1.94 8.90 11.59
CA ASP A 193 2.58 8.00 12.55
C ASP A 193 2.78 6.57 11.99
N ALA A 194 3.09 6.48 10.70
CA ALA A 194 3.51 5.25 10.07
C ALA A 194 5.02 5.05 10.25
N ASP A 195 5.49 3.79 10.36
CA ASP A 195 6.91 3.48 10.50
C ASP A 195 7.67 3.63 9.17
N VAL A 196 7.01 3.33 8.06
CA VAL A 196 7.59 3.42 6.71
C VAL A 196 6.60 4.05 5.74
N ILE A 197 7.09 4.98 4.92
CA ILE A 197 6.33 5.53 3.81
C ILE A 197 7.00 5.21 2.48
N THR A 198 6.25 4.64 1.54
CA THR A 198 6.70 4.41 0.16
C THR A 198 5.97 5.34 -0.80
N PHE A 199 6.65 5.76 -1.87
CA PHE A 199 6.08 6.69 -2.84
C PHE A 199 6.79 6.60 -4.19
N GLU A 200 6.12 7.09 -5.24
CA GLU A 200 6.70 7.19 -6.57
C GLU A 200 7.76 8.30 -6.62
N ALA A 201 8.96 7.98 -7.04
CA ALA A 201 10.08 8.91 -7.08
C ALA A 201 10.88 8.88 -8.39
N SER A 202 10.73 7.85 -9.20
CA SER A 202 11.58 7.63 -10.37
C SER A 202 11.45 8.70 -11.47
N ARG A 203 10.30 9.38 -11.54
CA ARG A 203 10.02 10.42 -12.53
C ARG A 203 10.37 11.84 -12.08
N SER A 204 10.56 12.05 -10.78
CA SER A 204 10.80 13.39 -10.19
C SER A 204 12.27 13.69 -9.93
N ASP A 205 13.20 12.90 -10.48
CA ASP A 205 14.64 12.99 -10.21
C ASP A 205 14.96 13.05 -8.69
N LEU A 206 14.11 12.41 -7.88
CA LEU A 206 14.25 12.32 -6.42
C LEU A 206 14.20 13.68 -5.69
N GLN A 207 13.61 14.71 -6.29
CA GLN A 207 13.51 16.06 -5.67
C GLN A 207 12.78 16.03 -4.32
N ILE A 208 11.83 15.10 -4.14
CA ILE A 208 11.10 14.90 -2.89
C ILE A 208 12.04 14.66 -1.70
N LEU A 209 13.19 14.01 -1.92
CA LEU A 209 14.15 13.71 -0.85
C LEU A 209 14.76 14.94 -0.20
N ASP A 210 14.95 16.03 -0.96
CA ASP A 210 15.41 17.30 -0.41
C ASP A 210 14.36 17.89 0.51
N SER A 211 13.09 17.84 0.11
CA SER A 211 11.98 18.33 0.92
C SER A 211 11.77 17.50 2.20
N LEU A 212 11.95 16.18 2.16
CA LEU A 212 11.91 15.34 3.37
C LEU A 212 12.99 15.76 4.36
N ARG A 213 14.22 15.96 3.89
CA ARG A 213 15.35 16.40 4.73
C ARG A 213 15.12 17.80 5.29
N GLU A 214 14.62 18.74 4.49
CA GLU A 214 14.33 20.11 4.92
C GLU A 214 13.26 20.18 6.01
N ASN A 215 12.33 19.25 6.01
CA ASN A 215 11.28 19.12 7.03
C ASN A 215 11.67 18.21 8.21
N ASN A 216 12.94 17.77 8.32
CA ASN A 216 13.41 16.85 9.35
C ASN A 216 12.58 15.57 9.47
N PHE A 217 12.15 15.02 8.34
CA PHE A 217 11.36 13.80 8.29
C PHE A 217 12.21 12.61 8.74
N GLU A 218 11.81 11.96 9.84
CA GLU A 218 12.61 10.91 10.47
C GLU A 218 12.09 9.49 10.19
N THR A 219 10.90 9.35 9.64
CA THR A 219 10.28 8.08 9.26
C THR A 219 11.12 7.36 8.19
N GLU A 220 11.14 6.04 8.20
CA GLU A 220 11.77 5.25 7.14
C GLU A 220 11.04 5.47 5.81
N VAL A 221 11.80 5.47 4.71
CA VAL A 221 11.25 5.79 3.39
C VAL A 221 11.65 4.79 2.32
N GLY A 222 10.71 4.52 1.42
CA GLY A 222 10.89 3.71 0.22
C GLY A 222 10.57 4.51 -1.05
N PRO A 223 11.49 5.39 -1.52
CA PRO A 223 11.31 6.03 -2.81
C PRO A 223 11.43 4.99 -3.92
N GLY A 224 10.50 4.98 -4.87
CA GLY A 224 10.55 4.05 -5.99
C GLY A 224 11.82 4.17 -6.81
N VAL A 225 12.45 3.04 -7.12
CA VAL A 225 13.72 3.00 -7.88
C VAL A 225 13.51 2.86 -9.39
N TYR A 226 12.30 2.52 -9.83
CA TYR A 226 11.95 2.49 -11.25
C TYR A 226 10.46 2.69 -11.50
N ASP A 227 10.14 3.26 -12.67
CA ASP A 227 8.80 3.53 -13.16
C ASP A 227 8.10 2.24 -13.62
N ILE A 228 7.04 1.86 -12.91
CA ILE A 228 6.24 0.66 -13.22
C ILE A 228 5.31 0.87 -14.43
N HIS A 229 5.08 2.11 -14.87
CA HIS A 229 4.22 2.44 -16.01
C HIS A 229 4.98 2.35 -17.34
N SER A 230 6.31 2.39 -17.30
CA SER A 230 7.15 2.15 -18.46
C SER A 230 7.24 0.65 -18.75
N PRO A 231 7.04 0.21 -20.01
CA PRO A 231 7.24 -1.20 -20.38
C PRO A 231 8.73 -1.60 -20.39
N ARG A 232 9.63 -0.64 -20.25
CA ARG A 232 11.07 -0.87 -20.22
C ARG A 232 11.52 -1.53 -18.93
N ILE A 233 12.35 -2.54 -19.05
CA ILE A 233 13.02 -3.16 -17.91
C ILE A 233 14.19 -2.26 -17.50
N PRO A 234 14.24 -1.75 -16.24
CA PRO A 234 15.37 -0.95 -15.77
C PRO A 234 16.63 -1.80 -15.67
N SER A 235 17.78 -1.23 -15.99
CA SER A 235 19.05 -1.95 -15.81
C SER A 235 19.51 -1.92 -14.35
N VAL A 236 20.40 -2.84 -13.98
CA VAL A 236 21.02 -2.87 -12.64
C VAL A 236 21.77 -1.55 -12.36
N GLU A 237 22.45 -1.00 -13.38
CA GLU A 237 23.21 0.26 -13.27
C GLU A 237 22.29 1.46 -13.04
N GLU A 238 21.11 1.50 -13.65
CA GLU A 238 20.11 2.56 -13.43
C GLU A 238 19.59 2.51 -12.00
N ILE A 239 19.19 1.33 -11.53
CA ILE A 239 18.71 1.12 -10.16
C ILE A 239 19.81 1.44 -9.14
N THR A 240 21.03 0.94 -9.37
CA THR A 240 22.18 1.24 -8.50
C THR A 240 22.46 2.73 -8.43
N ARG A 241 22.34 3.47 -9.53
CA ARG A 241 22.53 4.92 -9.53
C ARG A 241 21.45 5.62 -8.71
N ALA A 242 20.17 5.23 -8.85
CA ALA A 242 19.08 5.77 -8.06
C ALA A 242 19.31 5.55 -6.55
N ILE A 243 19.64 4.32 -6.14
CA ILE A 243 19.92 4.00 -4.74
C ILE A 243 21.12 4.80 -4.21
N LYS A 244 22.20 4.93 -4.98
CA LYS A 244 23.36 5.76 -4.58
C LYS A 244 23.00 7.22 -4.35
N ILE A 245 22.12 7.79 -5.17
CA ILE A 245 21.61 9.15 -4.97
C ILE A 245 20.77 9.20 -3.68
N MET A 246 19.88 8.25 -3.46
CA MET A 246 19.06 8.16 -2.24
C MET A 246 19.94 8.11 -0.98
N LEU A 247 20.99 7.30 -0.98
CA LEU A 247 21.94 7.17 0.12
C LEU A 247 22.77 8.43 0.40
N THR A 248 22.79 9.41 -0.48
CA THR A 248 23.38 10.73 -0.17
C THR A 248 22.47 11.61 0.70
N LYS A 249 21.20 11.23 0.83
CA LYS A 249 20.16 12.03 1.47
C LYS A 249 19.42 11.30 2.59
N ILE A 250 19.45 9.99 2.59
CA ILE A 250 18.75 9.10 3.52
C ILE A 250 19.76 8.13 4.12
N ASP A 251 19.72 7.94 5.43
CA ASP A 251 20.51 6.93 6.11
C ASP A 251 20.12 5.53 5.60
N LYS A 252 21.14 4.70 5.35
CA LYS A 252 20.93 3.36 4.79
C LYS A 252 19.96 2.49 5.62
N ASP A 253 19.95 2.70 6.94
CA ASP A 253 19.13 1.93 7.86
C ASP A 253 17.65 2.42 7.88
N LYS A 254 17.36 3.53 7.16
CA LYS A 254 16.01 4.10 6.94
C LYS A 254 15.52 3.97 5.50
N LEU A 255 16.32 3.36 4.61
CA LEU A 255 16.00 3.26 3.19
C LEU A 255 15.43 1.89 2.83
N TRP A 256 14.23 1.89 2.29
CA TRP A 256 13.60 0.74 1.65
C TRP A 256 13.76 0.82 0.13
N VAL A 257 13.99 -0.34 -0.49
CA VAL A 257 14.13 -0.46 -1.95
C VAL A 257 12.89 -1.13 -2.52
N ASN A 258 12.15 -0.41 -3.34
CA ASN A 258 10.89 -0.85 -3.93
C ASN A 258 10.66 -0.23 -5.31
N PRO A 259 9.77 -0.81 -6.14
CA PRO A 259 9.24 -0.14 -7.33
C PRO A 259 8.45 1.13 -6.98
N ASP A 260 8.17 1.99 -7.95
CA ASP A 260 7.33 3.17 -7.73
C ASP A 260 5.95 2.83 -7.17
N CYS A 261 5.32 1.76 -7.65
CA CYS A 261 3.97 1.35 -7.23
C CYS A 261 3.74 -0.14 -7.51
N GLY A 262 2.50 -0.61 -7.34
CA GLY A 262 2.09 -1.99 -7.60
C GLY A 262 2.27 -2.42 -9.07
N LEU A 263 2.62 -3.67 -9.30
CA LEU A 263 3.11 -4.20 -10.59
C LEU A 263 2.01 -4.81 -11.47
N LYS A 264 0.74 -4.70 -11.09
CA LYS A 264 -0.38 -5.39 -11.77
C LYS A 264 -0.59 -4.99 -13.24
N THR A 265 -0.07 -3.85 -13.66
CA THR A 265 -0.17 -3.36 -15.04
C THR A 265 0.91 -3.90 -15.97
N ARG A 266 1.84 -4.70 -15.47
CA ARG A 266 2.95 -5.30 -16.22
C ARG A 266 2.73 -6.79 -16.43
N GLY A 267 3.35 -7.32 -17.51
CA GLY A 267 3.41 -8.76 -17.74
C GLY A 267 4.41 -9.45 -16.82
N VAL A 268 4.21 -10.75 -16.57
CA VAL A 268 5.08 -11.53 -15.69
C VAL A 268 6.57 -11.48 -16.10
N PRO A 269 6.93 -11.64 -17.40
CA PRO A 269 8.35 -11.65 -17.79
C PRO A 269 9.08 -10.34 -17.49
N GLU A 270 8.46 -9.20 -17.78
CA GLU A 270 9.06 -7.89 -17.53
C GLU A 270 9.08 -7.56 -16.03
N THR A 271 8.07 -7.96 -15.29
CA THR A 271 8.03 -7.83 -13.82
C THR A 271 9.15 -8.63 -13.18
N GLU A 272 9.33 -9.89 -13.60
CA GLU A 272 10.39 -10.76 -13.09
C GLU A 272 11.78 -10.18 -13.37
N ALA A 273 12.03 -9.75 -14.60
CA ALA A 273 13.31 -9.18 -14.98
C ALA A 273 13.62 -7.88 -14.20
N SER A 274 12.62 -7.01 -14.03
CA SER A 274 12.76 -5.75 -13.28
C SER A 274 13.07 -6.01 -11.79
N LEU A 275 12.35 -6.93 -11.16
CA LEU A 275 12.57 -7.29 -9.76
C LEU A 275 13.92 -7.98 -9.55
N LYS A 276 14.35 -8.86 -10.47
CA LYS A 276 15.69 -9.45 -10.43
C LYS A 276 16.79 -8.39 -10.52
N ASN A 277 16.63 -7.41 -11.40
CA ASN A 277 17.56 -6.30 -11.51
C ASN A 277 17.57 -5.43 -10.25
N MET A 278 16.41 -5.26 -9.61
CA MET A 278 16.28 -4.51 -8.36
C MET A 278 17.00 -5.21 -7.20
N VAL A 279 16.87 -6.54 -7.06
CA VAL A 279 17.55 -7.31 -6.01
C VAL A 279 19.05 -7.41 -6.26
N ASN A 280 19.49 -7.40 -7.52
CA ASN A 280 20.89 -7.51 -7.90
C ASN A 280 21.65 -6.17 -7.95
N TYR A 281 21.11 -5.09 -7.36
CA TYR A 281 21.82 -3.83 -7.31
C TYR A 281 23.19 -3.99 -6.61
N GLN A 282 24.19 -3.25 -7.09
CA GLN A 282 25.54 -3.26 -6.53
C GLN A 282 25.72 -2.03 -5.65
N GLY A 283 25.51 -2.21 -4.36
CA GLY A 283 25.67 -1.19 -3.33
C GLY A 283 27.00 -1.21 -2.63
#